data_5725c64afa0c23baa702f78a93965c97
#
_entry.id   5725c64afa0c23baa702f78a93965c97
#
_cell.length_a   1.000
_cell.length_b   1.000
_cell.length_c   1.000
_cell.angle_alpha   90.00
_cell.angle_beta   90.00
_cell.angle_gamma   90.00
#
_symmetry.space_group_name_H-M   'P 1'
#
loop_
_entity.id
_entity.type
_entity.pdbx_description
1 polymer ?
#
loop_
_entity_poly.entity_id
_entity_poly.type
_entity_poly.pdbx_seq_one_letter_code
_entity_poly.pdbx_strand_id
1 'polypeptide(L)'
;MRNEIKEYQTLLALLAYALFGREMEIDASTIDWHRVLAEADRHVLTAFLYPGLRRLNGVPEEILSRARNAAMLSAARMEESLRAQDGVLELMRSRDIPCAVLKGFSVACRYPHPELRVPGDVDLLVGGENLERACAALEQAGYRRDHETEMHVNFVGSGLSLEVHRSASVFPDTEKGRAARAYMEQALRHTEPVELHGYAIPVLAVPYQLVSLLAHMERHMGSTGIGLRQMCDWAVAVQARRAQIGEDELQTLERCGLLPFAQVITKLCERYLGLPPLAWAQDAPDALADAVMNDVLTSGNFHAQGRERNISSVMIDRAGENGARSWVVRNYVRYVQRRVRQNYRWAKSRLWIPLFCAYFPLQWAFRVLRGKRKRVKISQAVHEAQARERMLRSLKLYQ
;
A
#
# COMPACT_ATOMS: atom_id res chain seq x y z
N MET A 1 -8.04 -21.30 5.75
CA MET A 1 -7.32 -20.12 5.17
C MET A 1 -6.70 -19.29 6.30
N ARG A 2 -5.80 -18.26 6.03
CA ARG A 2 -5.19 -17.50 7.14
C ARG A 2 -6.21 -16.70 7.95
N ASN A 3 -7.23 -16.17 7.31
CA ASN A 3 -8.32 -15.45 7.97
C ASN A 3 -9.14 -16.30 8.97
N GLU A 4 -9.00 -17.62 8.95
CA GLU A 4 -9.65 -18.56 9.89
C GLU A 4 -8.74 -18.90 11.10
N ILE A 5 -7.49 -18.48 11.09
CA ILE A 5 -6.57 -18.68 12.20
C ILE A 5 -6.92 -17.70 13.31
N LYS A 6 -7.05 -18.19 14.53
CA LYS A 6 -7.52 -17.45 15.71
C LYS A 6 -6.73 -16.16 15.97
N GLU A 7 -5.41 -16.19 15.83
CA GLU A 7 -4.57 -15.00 16.03
C GLU A 7 -4.80 -13.91 14.99
N TYR A 8 -5.11 -14.27 13.73
CA TYR A 8 -5.52 -13.28 12.72
C TYR A 8 -6.90 -12.72 13.01
N GLN A 9 -7.85 -13.54 13.45
CA GLN A 9 -9.17 -13.06 13.85
C GLN A 9 -9.06 -12.12 15.04
N THR A 10 -8.22 -12.42 16.03
CA THR A 10 -7.92 -11.56 17.17
C THR A 10 -7.31 -10.24 16.71
N LEU A 11 -6.31 -10.27 15.82
CA LEU A 11 -5.71 -9.06 15.24
C LEU A 11 -6.77 -8.19 14.55
N LEU A 12 -7.61 -8.78 13.71
CA LEU A 12 -8.65 -8.06 12.98
C LEU A 12 -9.72 -7.48 13.92
N ALA A 13 -10.11 -8.20 14.98
CA ALA A 13 -11.05 -7.70 15.99
C ALA A 13 -10.47 -6.49 16.75
N LEU A 14 -9.20 -6.54 17.15
CA LEU A 14 -8.50 -5.42 17.78
C LEU A 14 -8.42 -4.20 16.87
N LEU A 15 -8.18 -4.41 15.57
CA LEU A 15 -8.19 -3.32 14.58
C LEU A 15 -9.59 -2.75 14.38
N ALA A 16 -10.63 -3.60 14.26
CA ALA A 16 -12.02 -3.16 14.14
C ALA A 16 -12.46 -2.33 15.35
N TYR A 17 -12.02 -2.70 16.55
CA TYR A 17 -12.23 -1.89 17.75
C TYR A 17 -11.52 -0.55 17.66
N ALA A 18 -10.24 -0.52 17.30
CA ALA A 18 -9.45 0.71 17.23
C ALA A 18 -9.94 1.67 16.14
N LEU A 19 -10.49 1.16 15.04
CA LEU A 19 -10.96 1.97 13.90
C LEU A 19 -12.41 2.43 14.05
N PHE A 20 -13.29 1.57 14.56
CA PHE A 20 -14.76 1.81 14.53
C PHE A 20 -15.47 1.51 15.85
N GLY A 21 -14.74 1.22 16.93
CA GLY A 21 -15.32 0.94 18.25
C GLY A 21 -16.12 -0.38 18.29
N ARG A 22 -15.88 -1.32 17.37
CA ARG A 22 -16.60 -2.60 17.37
C ARG A 22 -16.28 -3.40 18.61
N GLU A 23 -17.29 -3.93 19.25
CA GLU A 23 -17.13 -4.78 20.43
C GLU A 23 -16.30 -6.02 20.10
N MET A 24 -15.53 -6.46 21.09
CA MET A 24 -14.62 -7.60 20.95
C MET A 24 -15.02 -8.70 21.95
N GLU A 25 -15.26 -9.89 21.45
CA GLU A 25 -15.43 -11.10 22.23
C GLU A 25 -14.18 -11.96 22.11
N ILE A 26 -13.18 -11.68 22.94
CA ILE A 26 -11.86 -12.35 22.93
C ILE A 26 -11.60 -12.96 24.31
N ASP A 27 -11.48 -14.29 24.36
CA ASP A 27 -10.93 -14.99 25.52
C ASP A 27 -9.42 -14.92 25.48
N ALA A 28 -8.86 -13.97 26.24
CA ALA A 28 -7.43 -13.67 26.25
C ALA A 28 -6.57 -14.87 26.70
N SER A 29 -7.12 -15.81 27.50
CA SER A 29 -6.39 -16.98 27.99
C SER A 29 -6.03 -18.00 26.90
N THR A 30 -6.70 -17.94 25.77
CA THR A 30 -6.58 -18.91 24.68
C THR A 30 -5.79 -18.40 23.48
N ILE A 31 -5.23 -17.20 23.54
CA ILE A 31 -4.55 -16.49 22.43
C ILE A 31 -3.04 -16.62 22.57
N ASP A 32 -2.37 -16.94 21.47
CA ASP A 32 -0.92 -16.74 21.34
C ASP A 32 -0.64 -15.26 21.02
N TRP A 33 -0.49 -14.47 22.07
CA TRP A 33 -0.26 -13.03 22.00
C TRP A 33 1.05 -12.67 21.30
N HIS A 34 2.09 -13.48 21.43
CA HIS A 34 3.35 -13.24 20.73
C HIS A 34 3.17 -13.33 19.22
N ARG A 35 2.35 -14.26 18.77
CA ARG A 35 2.01 -14.41 17.37
C ARG A 35 1.12 -13.26 16.87
N VAL A 36 0.14 -12.81 17.65
CA VAL A 36 -0.67 -11.63 17.33
C VAL A 36 0.21 -10.39 17.14
N LEU A 37 1.15 -10.13 18.08
CA LEU A 37 2.10 -9.02 17.96
C LEU A 37 3.02 -9.15 16.76
N ALA A 38 3.56 -10.35 16.50
CA ALA A 38 4.43 -10.59 15.36
C ALA A 38 3.72 -10.30 14.01
N GLU A 39 2.44 -10.65 13.91
CA GLU A 39 1.64 -10.34 12.73
C GLU A 39 1.31 -8.84 12.65
N ALA A 40 0.99 -8.18 13.78
CA ALA A 40 0.81 -6.74 13.84
C ALA A 40 2.08 -5.97 13.42
N ASP A 41 3.26 -6.39 13.89
CA ASP A 41 4.55 -5.84 13.50
C ASP A 41 4.79 -5.97 11.98
N ARG A 42 4.46 -7.13 11.40
CA ARG A 42 4.56 -7.35 9.94
C ARG A 42 3.73 -6.37 9.13
N HIS A 43 2.61 -5.91 9.69
CA HIS A 43 1.69 -4.96 9.05
C HIS A 43 1.90 -3.51 9.52
N VAL A 44 2.86 -3.25 10.44
CA VAL A 44 3.14 -1.94 11.06
C VAL A 44 1.90 -1.40 11.77
N LEU A 45 1.22 -2.26 12.55
CA LEU A 45 -0.04 -1.97 13.22
C LEU A 45 0.01 -2.21 14.74
N THR A 46 1.17 -2.49 15.32
CA THR A 46 1.31 -2.81 16.75
C THR A 46 0.77 -1.70 17.64
N ALA A 47 0.95 -0.43 17.27
CA ALA A 47 0.40 0.71 17.99
C ALA A 47 -1.14 0.69 18.06
N PHE A 48 -1.81 0.25 17.00
CA PHE A 48 -3.28 0.17 16.94
C PHE A 48 -3.87 -0.90 17.86
N LEU A 49 -3.08 -1.84 18.35
CA LEU A 49 -3.60 -2.87 19.24
C LEU A 49 -3.82 -2.33 20.66
N TYR A 50 -3.08 -1.29 21.07
CA TYR A 50 -3.08 -0.80 22.46
C TYR A 50 -4.46 -0.42 23.00
N PRO A 51 -5.31 0.34 22.27
CA PRO A 51 -6.65 0.68 22.76
C PRO A 51 -7.53 -0.54 23.08
N GLY A 52 -7.47 -1.58 22.25
CA GLY A 52 -8.22 -2.83 22.45
C GLY A 52 -7.62 -3.70 23.56
N LEU A 53 -6.31 -3.91 23.53
CA LEU A 53 -5.61 -4.75 24.52
C LEU A 53 -5.83 -4.29 25.96
N ARG A 54 -5.82 -2.96 26.21
CA ARG A 54 -6.04 -2.40 27.56
C ARG A 54 -7.46 -2.63 28.12
N ARG A 55 -8.41 -3.05 27.29
CA ARG A 55 -9.79 -3.35 27.70
C ARG A 55 -10.01 -4.83 27.99
N LEU A 56 -9.10 -5.69 27.55
CA LEU A 56 -9.19 -7.13 27.76
C LEU A 56 -8.56 -7.50 29.09
N ASN A 57 -9.23 -8.38 29.84
CA ASN A 57 -8.66 -8.97 31.05
C ASN A 57 -7.79 -10.17 30.65
N GLY A 58 -6.68 -10.38 31.36
CA GLY A 58 -5.82 -11.56 31.16
C GLY A 58 -4.78 -11.45 30.04
N VAL A 59 -4.62 -10.27 29.43
CA VAL A 59 -3.51 -10.01 28.52
C VAL A 59 -2.21 -9.91 29.32
N PRO A 60 -1.11 -10.59 28.94
CA PRO A 60 0.18 -10.49 29.64
C PRO A 60 0.72 -9.06 29.65
N GLU A 61 1.28 -8.61 30.78
CA GLU A 61 1.81 -7.23 30.92
C GLU A 61 2.92 -6.91 29.91
N GLU A 62 3.73 -7.89 29.53
CA GLU A 62 4.74 -7.71 28.47
C GLU A 62 4.11 -7.30 27.15
N ILE A 63 2.99 -7.90 26.77
CA ILE A 63 2.24 -7.62 25.53
C ILE A 63 1.65 -6.21 25.59
N LEU A 64 1.01 -5.86 26.72
CA LEU A 64 0.46 -4.51 26.94
C LEU A 64 1.55 -3.44 26.89
N SER A 65 2.67 -3.66 27.58
CA SER A 65 3.81 -2.76 27.58
C SER A 65 4.40 -2.56 26.19
N ARG A 66 4.53 -3.61 25.41
CA ARG A 66 5.05 -3.53 24.03
C ARG A 66 4.12 -2.73 23.13
N ALA A 67 2.80 -2.97 23.19
CA ALA A 67 1.82 -2.21 22.41
C ALA A 67 1.77 -0.74 22.85
N ARG A 68 1.82 -0.46 24.16
CA ARG A 68 1.89 0.91 24.71
C ARG A 68 3.12 1.65 24.21
N ASN A 69 4.29 1.03 24.30
CA ASN A 69 5.54 1.64 23.83
C ASN A 69 5.51 1.92 22.30
N ALA A 70 4.91 1.01 21.52
CA ALA A 70 4.70 1.23 20.09
C ALA A 70 3.77 2.42 19.83
N ALA A 71 2.69 2.58 20.61
CA ALA A 71 1.77 3.71 20.53
C ALA A 71 2.46 5.04 20.87
N MET A 72 3.22 5.09 21.96
CA MET A 72 3.97 6.29 22.37
C MET A 72 5.02 6.67 21.32
N LEU A 73 5.76 5.70 20.79
CA LEU A 73 6.76 5.95 19.74
C LEU A 73 6.10 6.42 18.44
N SER A 74 4.92 5.85 18.08
CA SER A 74 4.16 6.31 16.92
C SER A 74 3.71 7.74 17.07
N ALA A 75 3.19 8.14 18.23
CA ALA A 75 2.76 9.51 18.52
C ALA A 75 3.92 10.51 18.43
N ALA A 76 5.08 10.19 19.02
CA ALA A 76 6.26 11.03 18.93
C ALA A 76 6.75 11.22 17.48
N ARG A 77 6.79 10.14 16.71
CA ARG A 77 7.17 10.19 15.28
C ARG A 77 6.14 10.93 14.44
N MET A 78 4.86 10.83 14.77
CA MET A 78 3.79 11.57 14.08
C MET A 78 4.03 13.07 14.20
N GLU A 79 4.27 13.56 15.41
CA GLU A 79 4.51 14.99 15.69
C GLU A 79 5.78 15.49 14.99
N GLU A 80 6.88 14.74 15.06
CA GLU A 80 8.14 15.07 14.39
C GLU A 80 7.95 15.16 12.86
N SER A 81 7.28 14.16 12.28
CA SER A 81 7.05 14.09 10.84
C SER A 81 6.08 15.17 10.36
N LEU A 82 5.05 15.52 11.14
CA LEU A 82 4.12 16.61 10.82
C LEU A 82 4.84 17.97 10.78
N ARG A 83 5.69 18.23 11.76
CA ARG A 83 6.49 19.46 11.81
C ARG A 83 7.44 19.55 10.62
N ALA A 84 8.12 18.48 10.27
CA ALA A 84 9.01 18.46 9.12
C ALA A 84 8.25 18.61 7.80
N GLN A 85 7.08 17.97 7.67
CA GLN A 85 6.19 18.12 6.52
C GLN A 85 5.67 19.56 6.37
N ASP A 86 5.29 20.20 7.48
CA ASP A 86 4.80 21.59 7.46
C ASP A 86 5.87 22.55 6.92
N GLY A 87 7.13 22.37 7.33
CA GLY A 87 8.26 23.11 6.76
C GLY A 87 8.41 22.94 5.24
N VAL A 88 8.16 21.73 4.73
CA VAL A 88 8.14 21.48 3.27
C VAL A 88 6.95 22.17 2.59
N LEU A 89 5.76 22.10 3.20
CA LEU A 89 4.56 22.75 2.64
C LEU A 89 4.71 24.28 2.62
N GLU A 90 5.31 24.88 3.67
CA GLU A 90 5.62 26.29 3.70
C GLU A 90 6.64 26.69 2.63
N LEU A 91 7.68 25.86 2.42
CA LEU A 91 8.64 26.05 1.35
C LEU A 91 7.95 26.05 -0.04
N MET A 92 7.05 25.10 -0.29
CA MET A 92 6.29 25.06 -1.56
C MET A 92 5.42 26.31 -1.71
N ARG A 93 4.73 26.71 -0.65
CA ARG A 93 3.87 27.91 -0.63
C ARG A 93 4.68 29.19 -0.92
N SER A 94 5.84 29.36 -0.28
CA SER A 94 6.73 30.53 -0.47
C SER A 94 7.32 30.64 -1.89
N ARG A 95 7.25 29.57 -2.67
CA ARG A 95 7.74 29.49 -4.06
C ARG A 95 6.61 29.42 -5.09
N ASP A 96 5.36 29.61 -4.67
CA ASP A 96 4.17 29.47 -5.52
C ASP A 96 4.15 28.14 -6.30
N ILE A 97 4.47 27.05 -5.59
CA ILE A 97 4.43 25.69 -6.12
C ILE A 97 3.18 24.99 -5.59
N PRO A 98 2.15 24.75 -6.44
CA PRO A 98 0.98 24.01 -6.02
C PRO A 98 1.36 22.57 -5.64
N CYS A 99 0.83 22.11 -4.52
CA CYS A 99 1.12 20.76 -4.05
C CYS A 99 -0.04 20.15 -3.26
N ALA A 100 -0.04 18.83 -3.18
CA ALA A 100 -0.95 18.06 -2.31
C ALA A 100 -0.22 16.86 -1.69
N VAL A 101 -0.51 16.57 -0.43
CA VAL A 101 -0.01 15.36 0.24
C VAL A 101 -0.89 14.19 -0.19
N LEU A 102 -0.25 13.17 -0.77
CA LEU A 102 -0.89 11.91 -1.13
C LEU A 102 -0.86 10.98 0.09
N LYS A 103 -1.68 9.91 0.08
CA LYS A 103 -1.65 8.82 1.09
C LYS A 103 -1.11 9.26 2.48
N GLY A 104 -0.73 8.35 3.34
CA GLY A 104 -0.06 8.70 4.61
C GLY A 104 -0.83 9.71 5.44
N PHE A 105 -0.32 10.92 5.53
CA PHE A 105 -0.90 12.00 6.32
C PHE A 105 -2.24 12.50 5.77
N SER A 106 -2.49 12.39 4.46
CA SER A 106 -3.78 12.77 3.87
C SER A 106 -4.95 11.93 4.37
N VAL A 107 -4.65 10.76 4.92
CA VAL A 107 -5.64 9.84 5.49
C VAL A 107 -5.56 9.79 7.01
N ALA A 108 -4.39 10.07 7.61
CA ALA A 108 -4.17 9.98 9.05
C ALA A 108 -5.20 10.81 9.85
N CYS A 109 -5.58 11.99 9.36
CA CYS A 109 -6.61 12.85 9.99
C CYS A 109 -8.00 12.20 10.06
N ARG A 110 -8.24 11.08 9.38
CA ARG A 110 -9.52 10.34 9.37
C ARG A 110 -9.58 9.21 10.39
N TYR A 111 -8.46 8.91 11.03
CA TYR A 111 -8.43 7.91 12.09
C TYR A 111 -8.98 8.48 13.40
N PRO A 112 -9.70 7.67 14.22
CA PRO A 112 -10.10 8.08 15.57
C PRO A 112 -8.91 8.45 16.45
N HIS A 113 -7.77 7.78 16.23
CA HIS A 113 -6.51 7.97 16.92
C HIS A 113 -5.37 8.11 15.88
N PRO A 114 -5.23 9.30 15.25
CA PRO A 114 -4.23 9.54 14.21
C PRO A 114 -2.80 9.19 14.64
N GLU A 115 -2.49 9.45 15.90
CA GLU A 115 -1.17 9.22 16.52
C GLU A 115 -0.74 7.75 16.56
N LEU A 116 -1.70 6.81 16.43
CA LEU A 116 -1.39 5.37 16.36
C LEU A 116 -0.98 4.92 14.96
N ARG A 117 -1.23 5.75 13.95
CA ARG A 117 -0.83 5.46 12.57
C ARG A 117 0.63 5.83 12.37
N VAL A 118 1.51 4.84 12.48
CA VAL A 118 2.97 5.03 12.28
C VAL A 118 3.21 5.80 10.97
N PRO A 119 3.85 6.97 10.98
CA PRO A 119 4.18 7.69 9.75
C PRO A 119 5.16 6.91 8.89
N GLY A 120 5.10 7.11 7.60
CA GLY A 120 6.06 6.64 6.60
C GLY A 120 6.64 7.82 5.86
N ASP A 121 7.05 7.57 4.61
CA ASP A 121 7.50 8.64 3.72
C ASP A 121 6.37 9.65 3.48
N VAL A 122 6.72 10.91 3.30
CA VAL A 122 5.78 11.95 2.84
C VAL A 122 5.76 11.94 1.32
N ASP A 123 4.59 11.73 0.78
CA ASP A 123 4.35 11.73 -0.67
C ASP A 123 3.77 13.08 -1.07
N LEU A 124 4.53 13.92 -1.73
CA LEU A 124 4.14 15.26 -2.15
C LEU A 124 3.92 15.31 -3.66
N LEU A 125 2.68 15.47 -4.10
CA LEU A 125 2.34 15.70 -5.50
C LEU A 125 2.55 17.17 -5.83
N VAL A 126 3.37 17.45 -6.85
CA VAL A 126 3.62 18.82 -7.36
C VAL A 126 3.27 18.95 -8.86
N GLY A 127 3.00 17.83 -9.55
CA GLY A 127 2.81 17.79 -11.00
C GLY A 127 4.12 17.85 -11.80
N GLY A 128 4.06 17.35 -13.02
CA GLY A 128 5.27 17.25 -13.85
C GLY A 128 5.89 18.60 -14.20
N GLU A 129 5.06 19.62 -14.41
CA GLU A 129 5.48 21.00 -14.73
C GLU A 129 6.22 21.71 -13.58
N ASN A 130 5.94 21.34 -12.33
CA ASN A 130 6.56 21.96 -11.16
C ASN A 130 7.68 21.10 -10.54
N LEU A 131 7.92 19.90 -11.05
CA LEU A 131 8.84 18.95 -10.41
C LEU A 131 10.24 19.54 -10.22
N GLU A 132 10.84 20.10 -11.28
CA GLU A 132 12.20 20.63 -11.20
C GLU A 132 12.29 21.89 -10.31
N ARG A 133 11.22 22.72 -10.29
CA ARG A 133 11.15 23.87 -9.37
C ARG A 133 11.11 23.42 -7.92
N ALA A 134 10.30 22.39 -7.63
CA ALA A 134 10.19 21.80 -6.28
C ALA A 134 11.51 21.14 -5.87
N CYS A 135 12.15 20.38 -6.75
CA CYS A 135 13.45 19.77 -6.50
C CYS A 135 14.52 20.83 -6.18
N ALA A 136 14.63 21.87 -7.00
CA ALA A 136 15.58 22.96 -6.77
C ALA A 136 15.33 23.70 -5.44
N ALA A 137 14.07 23.95 -5.09
CA ALA A 137 13.71 24.57 -3.82
C ALA A 137 14.13 23.69 -2.61
N LEU A 138 13.91 22.38 -2.68
CA LEU A 138 14.30 21.44 -1.63
C LEU A 138 15.83 21.35 -1.49
N GLU A 139 16.58 21.30 -2.59
CA GLU A 139 18.04 21.28 -2.58
C GLU A 139 18.61 22.55 -1.95
N GLN A 140 18.04 23.73 -2.30
CA GLN A 140 18.40 25.03 -1.69
C GLN A 140 18.10 25.07 -0.19
N ALA A 141 17.05 24.38 0.27
CA ALA A 141 16.68 24.26 1.67
C ALA A 141 17.48 23.17 2.42
N GLY A 142 18.47 22.53 1.77
CA GLY A 142 19.38 21.56 2.38
C GLY A 142 18.88 20.10 2.34
N TYR A 143 17.79 19.79 1.64
CA TYR A 143 17.39 18.42 1.41
C TYR A 143 18.31 17.76 0.38
N ARG A 144 18.72 16.53 0.64
CA ARG A 144 19.59 15.78 -0.25
C ARG A 144 18.76 14.89 -1.18
N ARG A 145 18.93 15.07 -2.49
CA ARG A 145 18.37 14.17 -3.52
C ARG A 145 19.04 12.81 -3.38
N ASP A 146 18.23 11.74 -3.28
CA ASP A 146 18.72 10.37 -3.09
C ASP A 146 18.65 9.59 -4.40
N HIS A 147 17.46 9.30 -4.90
CA HIS A 147 17.27 8.64 -6.20
C HIS A 147 16.03 9.15 -6.92
N GLU A 148 15.96 8.89 -8.21
CA GLU A 148 14.84 9.27 -9.07
C GLU A 148 14.27 8.05 -9.77
N THR A 149 12.94 8.05 -9.90
CA THR A 149 12.15 7.08 -10.65
C THR A 149 11.34 7.79 -11.75
N GLU A 150 10.61 7.04 -12.56
CA GLU A 150 9.68 7.63 -13.52
C GLU A 150 8.56 8.45 -12.86
N MET A 151 8.24 8.17 -11.59
CA MET A 151 7.12 8.79 -10.87
C MET A 151 7.51 9.93 -9.96
N HIS A 152 8.62 9.80 -9.25
CA HIS A 152 9.01 10.71 -8.17
C HIS A 152 10.52 10.81 -8.03
N VAL A 153 10.94 11.86 -7.37
CA VAL A 153 12.29 12.07 -6.88
C VAL A 153 12.28 11.94 -5.36
N ASN A 154 13.19 11.13 -4.83
CA ASN A 154 13.35 10.94 -3.38
C ASN A 154 14.31 11.96 -2.79
N PHE A 155 13.93 12.54 -1.66
CA PHE A 155 14.73 13.43 -0.85
C PHE A 155 14.82 12.95 0.59
N VAL A 156 15.95 13.25 1.22
CA VAL A 156 16.18 12.99 2.65
C VAL A 156 16.69 14.28 3.29
N GLY A 157 16.08 14.67 4.39
CA GLY A 157 16.48 15.85 5.14
C GLY A 157 15.55 16.14 6.31
N SER A 158 16.01 16.86 7.32
CA SER A 158 15.22 17.25 8.50
C SER A 158 14.49 16.08 9.19
N GLY A 159 15.08 14.88 9.20
CA GLY A 159 14.45 13.69 9.76
C GLY A 159 13.32 13.08 8.88
N LEU A 160 13.09 13.60 7.68
CA LEU A 160 12.03 13.22 6.77
C LEU A 160 12.58 12.47 5.56
N SER A 161 11.87 11.41 5.14
CA SER A 161 11.94 10.84 3.80
C SER A 161 10.78 11.39 2.97
N LEU A 162 11.09 12.03 1.86
CA LEU A 162 10.13 12.74 1.02
C LEU A 162 10.18 12.21 -0.40
N GLU A 163 9.03 11.83 -0.96
CA GLU A 163 8.85 11.49 -2.35
C GLU A 163 8.11 12.63 -3.07
N VAL A 164 8.81 13.35 -3.95
CA VAL A 164 8.22 14.43 -4.76
C VAL A 164 7.70 13.86 -6.06
N HIS A 165 6.40 13.80 -6.20
CA HIS A 165 5.69 13.13 -7.27
C HIS A 165 5.34 14.07 -8.43
N ARG A 166 5.66 13.63 -9.66
CA ARG A 166 5.18 14.28 -10.89
C ARG A 166 3.75 13.89 -11.26
N SER A 167 3.29 12.73 -10.76
CA SER A 167 1.93 12.23 -10.95
C SER A 167 1.51 11.40 -9.73
N ALA A 168 0.22 11.36 -9.43
CA ALA A 168 -0.31 10.64 -8.28
C ALA A 168 -0.16 9.10 -8.39
N SER A 169 -0.10 8.56 -9.63
CA SER A 169 0.16 7.14 -9.88
C SER A 169 0.59 6.91 -11.34
N VAL A 170 1.04 5.68 -11.64
CA VAL A 170 1.22 5.19 -13.02
C VAL A 170 0.03 4.35 -13.40
N PHE A 171 -0.61 4.69 -14.50
CA PHE A 171 -1.77 3.98 -15.03
C PHE A 171 -1.36 3.14 -16.26
N PRO A 172 -1.95 1.96 -16.47
CA PRO A 172 -1.66 1.12 -17.63
C PRO A 172 -2.12 1.79 -18.92
N ASP A 173 -1.57 1.33 -20.05
CA ASP A 173 -1.96 1.82 -21.38
C ASP A 173 -3.17 1.05 -21.92
N THR A 174 -4.27 1.08 -21.17
CA THR A 174 -5.61 0.63 -21.56
C THR A 174 -6.51 1.86 -21.73
N GLU A 175 -7.70 1.69 -22.28
CA GLU A 175 -8.65 2.80 -22.43
C GLU A 175 -8.96 3.45 -21.07
N LYS A 176 -9.38 2.65 -20.09
CA LYS A 176 -9.69 3.13 -18.72
C LYS A 176 -8.44 3.64 -17.98
N GLY A 177 -7.27 3.06 -18.20
CA GLY A 177 -6.01 3.56 -17.65
C GLY A 177 -5.61 4.92 -18.22
N ARG A 178 -5.87 5.17 -19.52
CA ARG A 178 -5.69 6.51 -20.13
C ARG A 178 -6.70 7.51 -19.58
N ALA A 179 -7.97 7.10 -19.41
CA ALA A 179 -9.00 7.93 -18.79
C ALA A 179 -8.63 8.30 -17.34
N ALA A 180 -8.14 7.35 -16.54
CA ALA A 180 -7.66 7.59 -15.17
C ALA A 180 -6.48 8.57 -15.14
N ARG A 181 -5.52 8.44 -16.08
CA ARG A 181 -4.39 9.36 -16.21
C ARG A 181 -4.87 10.79 -16.51
N ALA A 182 -5.69 10.95 -17.55
CA ALA A 182 -6.23 12.27 -17.93
C ALA A 182 -7.06 12.91 -16.80
N TYR A 183 -7.81 12.10 -16.06
CA TYR A 183 -8.54 12.56 -14.88
C TYR A 183 -7.57 13.07 -13.79
N MET A 184 -6.55 12.31 -13.45
CA MET A 184 -5.59 12.66 -12.39
C MET A 184 -4.63 13.80 -12.74
N GLU A 185 -4.46 14.17 -14.01
CA GLU A 185 -3.70 15.35 -14.42
C GLU A 185 -4.30 16.65 -13.88
N GLN A 186 -5.59 16.66 -13.57
CA GLN A 186 -6.28 17.83 -13.01
C GLN A 186 -6.31 17.84 -11.47
N ALA A 187 -5.78 16.80 -10.81
CA ALA A 187 -5.95 16.59 -9.38
C ALA A 187 -5.49 17.77 -8.51
N LEU A 188 -4.39 18.43 -8.85
CA LEU A 188 -3.89 19.59 -8.11
C LEU A 188 -4.79 20.84 -8.17
N ARG A 189 -5.76 20.90 -9.09
CA ARG A 189 -6.77 21.96 -9.14
C ARG A 189 -7.92 21.71 -8.16
N HIS A 190 -7.99 20.50 -7.60
CA HIS A 190 -9.06 20.02 -6.72
C HIS A 190 -8.47 19.54 -5.41
N THR A 191 -7.91 20.48 -4.65
CA THR A 191 -7.36 20.23 -3.32
C THR A 191 -8.25 20.85 -2.24
N GLU A 192 -8.21 20.27 -1.06
CA GLU A 192 -8.86 20.79 0.13
C GLU A 192 -7.90 20.73 1.33
N PRO A 193 -7.96 21.66 2.28
CA PRO A 193 -7.19 21.56 3.49
C PRO A 193 -7.84 20.56 4.45
N VAL A 194 -7.01 19.75 5.11
CA VAL A 194 -7.41 18.98 6.29
C VAL A 194 -6.52 19.38 7.45
N GLU A 195 -7.05 19.30 8.65
CA GLU A 195 -6.28 19.61 9.86
C GLU A 195 -5.85 18.31 10.57
N LEU A 196 -4.61 18.27 11.04
CA LEU A 196 -4.08 17.19 11.85
C LEU A 196 -3.11 17.78 12.89
N HIS A 197 -3.44 17.68 14.18
CA HIS A 197 -2.67 18.23 15.32
C HIS A 197 -2.31 19.72 15.14
N GLY A 198 -3.21 20.53 14.59
CA GLY A 198 -2.99 21.96 14.34
C GLY A 198 -2.24 22.30 13.04
N TYR A 199 -1.81 21.29 12.26
CA TYR A 199 -1.17 21.48 10.96
C TYR A 199 -2.21 21.39 9.84
N ALA A 200 -2.23 22.39 8.94
CA ALA A 200 -3.07 22.39 7.74
C ALA A 200 -2.37 21.67 6.58
N ILE A 201 -2.94 20.59 6.11
CA ILE A 201 -2.37 19.72 5.07
C ILE A 201 -3.24 19.81 3.81
N PRO A 202 -2.71 20.26 2.66
CA PRO A 202 -3.43 20.22 1.40
C PRO A 202 -3.52 18.77 0.91
N VAL A 203 -4.74 18.28 0.70
CA VAL A 203 -5.01 16.93 0.21
C VAL A 203 -5.88 16.99 -1.03
N LEU A 204 -5.93 15.91 -1.80
CA LEU A 204 -6.82 15.82 -2.95
C LEU A 204 -8.29 15.73 -2.50
N ALA A 205 -9.19 16.38 -3.22
CA ALA A 205 -10.63 16.25 -3.05
C ALA A 205 -11.10 14.79 -3.28
N VAL A 206 -12.32 14.45 -2.85
CA VAL A 206 -12.82 13.06 -2.71
C VAL A 206 -12.61 12.18 -3.93
N PRO A 207 -13.04 12.52 -5.15
CA PRO A 207 -12.86 11.58 -6.25
C PRO A 207 -11.39 11.31 -6.55
N TYR A 208 -10.55 12.34 -6.53
CA TYR A 208 -9.10 12.23 -6.80
C TYR A 208 -8.37 11.47 -5.69
N GLN A 209 -8.75 11.68 -4.42
CA GLN A 209 -8.17 10.96 -3.29
C GLN A 209 -8.46 9.45 -3.40
N LEU A 210 -9.70 9.07 -3.70
CA LEU A 210 -10.09 7.67 -3.85
C LEU A 210 -9.34 6.99 -5.01
N VAL A 211 -9.28 7.65 -6.18
CA VAL A 211 -8.54 7.15 -7.34
C VAL A 211 -7.05 6.98 -7.00
N SER A 212 -6.44 7.95 -6.31
CA SER A 212 -5.03 7.89 -5.90
C SER A 212 -4.75 6.71 -4.94
N LEU A 213 -5.60 6.50 -3.93
CA LEU A 213 -5.46 5.40 -2.97
C LEU A 213 -5.61 4.04 -3.66
N LEU A 214 -6.63 3.87 -4.51
CA LEU A 214 -6.86 2.62 -5.23
C LEU A 214 -5.74 2.31 -6.22
N ALA A 215 -5.28 3.30 -6.98
CA ALA A 215 -4.18 3.13 -7.93
C ALA A 215 -2.86 2.77 -7.22
N HIS A 216 -2.62 3.35 -6.03
CA HIS A 216 -1.48 2.98 -5.20
C HIS A 216 -1.58 1.53 -4.71
N MET A 217 -2.73 1.12 -4.19
CA MET A 217 -2.97 -0.26 -3.74
C MET A 217 -2.85 -1.25 -4.89
N GLU A 218 -3.45 -0.96 -6.06
CA GLU A 218 -3.37 -1.78 -7.26
C GLU A 218 -1.92 -2.06 -7.67
N ARG A 219 -1.12 -0.99 -7.76
CA ARG A 219 0.30 -1.09 -8.14
C ARG A 219 1.09 -2.02 -7.21
N HIS A 220 0.88 -1.88 -5.90
CA HIS A 220 1.54 -2.72 -4.91
C HIS A 220 0.98 -4.14 -4.89
N MET A 221 -0.31 -4.31 -5.07
CA MET A 221 -0.95 -5.61 -5.15
C MET A 221 -0.39 -6.43 -6.31
N GLY A 222 -0.12 -5.80 -7.45
CA GLY A 222 0.53 -6.44 -8.60
C GLY A 222 2.03 -6.74 -8.43
N SER A 223 2.68 -6.24 -7.37
CA SER A 223 4.14 -6.35 -7.18
C SER A 223 4.51 -6.90 -5.79
N THR A 224 4.75 -6.02 -4.83
CA THR A 224 5.21 -6.35 -3.47
C THR A 224 4.10 -6.88 -2.56
N GLY A 225 2.84 -6.62 -2.92
CA GLY A 225 1.65 -6.85 -2.11
C GLY A 225 1.26 -5.65 -1.27
N ILE A 226 0.06 -5.72 -0.72
CA ILE A 226 -0.49 -4.72 0.20
C ILE A 226 -0.68 -5.35 1.57
N GLY A 227 -0.58 -4.53 2.63
CA GLY A 227 -0.78 -4.97 4.00
C GLY A 227 -2.11 -4.46 4.58
N LEU A 228 -2.42 -4.90 5.79
CA LEU A 228 -3.60 -4.44 6.53
C LEU A 228 -3.62 -2.93 6.75
N ARG A 229 -2.46 -2.28 6.83
CA ARG A 229 -2.37 -0.82 6.97
C ARG A 229 -3.07 -0.08 5.83
N GLN A 230 -2.87 -0.53 4.57
CA GLN A 230 -3.55 0.06 3.42
C GLN A 230 -5.07 -0.21 3.44
N MET A 231 -5.47 -1.35 3.99
CA MET A 231 -6.90 -1.64 4.21
C MET A 231 -7.51 -0.72 5.28
N CYS A 232 -6.79 -0.46 6.38
CA CYS A 232 -7.20 0.50 7.39
C CYS A 232 -7.29 1.92 6.81
N ASP A 233 -6.29 2.36 6.03
CA ASP A 233 -6.31 3.66 5.34
C ASP A 233 -7.54 3.81 4.45
N TRP A 234 -7.87 2.79 3.65
CA TRP A 234 -9.06 2.78 2.81
C TRP A 234 -10.34 2.84 3.63
N ALA A 235 -10.45 2.01 4.67
CA ALA A 235 -11.65 1.91 5.49
C ALA A 235 -12.01 3.26 6.16
N VAL A 236 -11.02 3.96 6.74
CA VAL A 236 -11.25 5.26 7.39
C VAL A 236 -11.48 6.38 6.37
N ALA A 237 -10.82 6.34 5.20
CA ALA A 237 -11.04 7.31 4.13
C ALA A 237 -12.48 7.23 3.61
N VAL A 238 -12.96 6.02 3.28
CA VAL A 238 -14.32 5.80 2.77
C VAL A 238 -15.37 6.13 3.84
N GLN A 239 -15.16 5.74 5.09
CA GLN A 239 -16.08 6.07 6.18
C GLN A 239 -16.19 7.59 6.38
N ALA A 240 -15.08 8.29 6.40
CA ALA A 240 -15.07 9.75 6.60
C ALA A 240 -15.75 10.50 5.44
N ARG A 241 -15.72 9.93 4.25
CA ARG A 241 -16.27 10.51 3.01
C ARG A 241 -17.61 9.89 2.59
N ARG A 242 -18.21 9.06 3.44
CA ARG A 242 -19.41 8.29 3.13
C ARG A 242 -20.53 9.12 2.49
N ALA A 243 -20.81 10.32 3.03
CA ALA A 243 -21.83 11.20 2.53
C ALA A 243 -21.47 11.90 1.20
N GLN A 244 -20.21 11.87 0.82
CA GLN A 244 -19.66 12.50 -0.41
C GLN A 244 -19.44 11.50 -1.54
N ILE A 245 -19.58 10.19 -1.28
CA ILE A 245 -19.46 9.14 -2.30
C ILE A 245 -20.87 8.87 -2.83
N GLY A 246 -21.26 9.64 -3.82
CA GLY A 246 -22.51 9.50 -4.56
C GLY A 246 -22.32 8.84 -5.93
N GLU A 247 -23.33 8.99 -6.77
CA GLU A 247 -23.34 8.40 -8.13
C GLU A 247 -22.19 8.93 -9.00
N ASP A 248 -21.87 10.24 -8.91
CA ASP A 248 -20.83 10.87 -9.73
C ASP A 248 -19.43 10.33 -9.38
N GLU A 249 -19.15 10.11 -8.10
CA GLU A 249 -17.89 9.52 -7.62
C GLU A 249 -17.77 8.06 -8.08
N LEU A 250 -18.84 7.29 -8.01
CA LEU A 250 -18.87 5.90 -8.47
C LEU A 250 -18.69 5.82 -9.99
N GLN A 251 -19.35 6.67 -10.77
CA GLN A 251 -19.15 6.77 -12.21
C GLN A 251 -17.72 7.18 -12.57
N THR A 252 -17.10 8.04 -11.76
CA THR A 252 -15.69 8.39 -11.92
C THR A 252 -14.77 7.19 -11.70
N LEU A 253 -15.01 6.41 -10.64
CA LEU A 253 -14.27 5.16 -10.40
C LEU A 253 -14.49 4.15 -11.54
N GLU A 254 -15.71 4.06 -12.09
CA GLU A 254 -16.02 3.18 -13.22
C GLU A 254 -15.28 3.62 -14.49
N ARG A 255 -15.29 4.92 -14.82
CA ARG A 255 -14.54 5.47 -15.96
C ARG A 255 -13.05 5.23 -15.84
N CYS A 256 -12.52 5.29 -14.60
CA CYS A 256 -11.11 4.99 -14.30
C CYS A 256 -10.81 3.48 -14.24
N GLY A 257 -11.81 2.60 -14.37
CA GLY A 257 -11.66 1.14 -14.29
C GLY A 257 -11.25 0.64 -12.92
N LEU A 258 -11.67 1.33 -11.85
CA LEU A 258 -11.32 1.05 -10.46
C LEU A 258 -12.54 0.66 -9.59
N LEU A 259 -13.78 0.84 -10.08
CA LEU A 259 -14.98 0.57 -9.29
C LEU A 259 -15.07 -0.87 -8.79
N PRO A 260 -14.88 -1.93 -9.61
CA PRO A 260 -14.94 -3.31 -9.11
C PRO A 260 -13.90 -3.57 -8.00
N PHE A 261 -12.72 -3.00 -8.11
CA PHE A 261 -11.69 -3.10 -7.08
C PHE A 261 -12.08 -2.36 -5.80
N ALA A 262 -12.61 -1.15 -5.91
CA ALA A 262 -13.13 -0.37 -4.79
C ALA A 262 -14.22 -1.14 -4.03
N GLN A 263 -15.16 -1.76 -4.75
CA GLN A 263 -16.22 -2.57 -4.18
C GLN A 263 -15.68 -3.76 -3.37
N VAL A 264 -14.74 -4.52 -3.95
CA VAL A 264 -14.13 -5.68 -3.28
C VAL A 264 -13.34 -5.27 -2.04
N ILE A 265 -12.51 -4.21 -2.11
CA ILE A 265 -11.74 -3.74 -0.94
C ILE A 265 -12.66 -3.19 0.14
N THR A 266 -13.74 -2.49 -0.23
CA THR A 266 -14.74 -1.99 0.73
C THR A 266 -15.47 -3.14 1.41
N LYS A 267 -15.93 -4.13 0.65
CA LYS A 267 -16.56 -5.35 1.18
C LYS A 267 -15.64 -6.09 2.15
N LEU A 268 -14.34 -6.19 1.81
CA LEU A 268 -13.31 -6.75 2.69
C LEU A 268 -13.22 -5.96 4.02
N CYS A 269 -13.21 -4.63 3.95
CA CYS A 269 -13.15 -3.79 5.16
C CYS A 269 -14.42 -3.91 6.02
N GLU A 270 -15.60 -4.05 5.40
CA GLU A 270 -16.85 -4.33 6.09
C GLU A 270 -16.80 -5.65 6.87
N ARG A 271 -16.33 -6.71 6.20
CA ARG A 271 -16.28 -8.07 6.78
C ARG A 271 -15.26 -8.24 7.89
N TYR A 272 -14.11 -7.59 7.77
CA TYR A 272 -12.94 -7.90 8.59
C TYR A 272 -12.46 -6.75 9.47
N LEU A 273 -12.72 -5.50 9.13
CA LEU A 273 -12.27 -4.33 9.87
C LEU A 273 -13.40 -3.56 10.55
N GLY A 274 -14.63 -4.03 10.42
CA GLY A 274 -15.79 -3.43 11.09
C GLY A 274 -16.30 -2.14 10.44
N LEU A 275 -15.89 -1.82 9.21
CA LEU A 275 -16.47 -0.72 8.44
C LEU A 275 -17.99 -0.90 8.33
N PRO A 276 -18.83 0.10 8.64
CA PRO A 276 -20.26 0.02 8.43
C PRO A 276 -20.61 -0.21 6.96
N PRO A 277 -21.60 -1.10 6.64
CA PRO A 277 -21.94 -1.48 5.28
C PRO A 277 -22.24 -0.28 4.38
N LEU A 278 -21.79 -0.34 3.12
CA LEU A 278 -21.98 0.66 2.08
C LEU A 278 -22.77 0.02 0.91
N ALA A 279 -23.90 0.62 0.54
CA ALA A 279 -24.81 0.05 -0.47
C ALA A 279 -24.08 -0.30 -1.78
N TRP A 280 -23.20 0.59 -2.25
CA TRP A 280 -22.48 0.43 -3.51
C TRP A 280 -21.40 -0.70 -3.52
N ALA A 281 -21.08 -1.27 -2.35
CA ALA A 281 -20.12 -2.37 -2.23
C ALA A 281 -20.79 -3.74 -2.05
N GLN A 282 -22.12 -3.80 -1.93
CA GLN A 282 -22.81 -5.03 -1.57
C GLN A 282 -22.78 -6.11 -2.67
N ASP A 283 -22.67 -5.70 -3.93
CA ASP A 283 -22.62 -6.62 -5.08
C ASP A 283 -21.24 -7.30 -5.24
N ALA A 284 -20.22 -6.87 -4.49
CA ALA A 284 -18.90 -7.50 -4.51
C ALA A 284 -18.98 -8.94 -3.97
N PRO A 285 -18.40 -9.94 -4.67
CA PRO A 285 -18.44 -11.34 -4.22
C PRO A 285 -17.65 -11.53 -2.92
N ASP A 286 -18.30 -12.10 -1.89
CA ASP A 286 -17.67 -12.43 -0.60
C ASP A 286 -16.42 -13.29 -0.77
N ALA A 287 -16.48 -14.30 -1.63
CA ALA A 287 -15.34 -15.19 -1.89
C ALA A 287 -14.12 -14.45 -2.47
N LEU A 288 -14.35 -13.38 -3.25
CA LEU A 288 -13.26 -12.56 -3.79
C LEU A 288 -12.67 -11.66 -2.70
N ALA A 289 -13.50 -11.07 -1.83
CA ALA A 289 -13.06 -10.32 -0.67
C ALA A 289 -12.22 -11.19 0.28
N ASP A 290 -12.66 -12.43 0.54
CA ASP A 290 -11.92 -13.42 1.35
C ASP A 290 -10.57 -13.80 0.72
N ALA A 291 -10.53 -14.00 -0.60
CA ALA A 291 -9.31 -14.31 -1.32
C ALA A 291 -8.31 -13.13 -1.24
N VAL A 292 -8.77 -11.90 -1.39
CA VAL A 292 -7.96 -10.68 -1.26
C VAL A 292 -7.45 -10.54 0.18
N MET A 293 -8.30 -10.76 1.21
CA MET A 293 -7.86 -10.71 2.61
C MET A 293 -6.76 -11.74 2.89
N ASN A 294 -6.89 -12.97 2.39
CA ASN A 294 -5.84 -13.98 2.53
C ASN A 294 -4.52 -13.56 1.85
N ASP A 295 -4.60 -12.89 0.70
CA ASP A 295 -3.42 -12.32 0.02
C ASP A 295 -2.79 -11.20 0.87
N VAL A 296 -3.58 -10.30 1.45
CA VAL A 296 -3.16 -9.22 2.35
C VAL A 296 -2.46 -9.78 3.59
N LEU A 297 -3.09 -10.73 4.30
CA LEU A 297 -2.52 -11.37 5.49
C LEU A 297 -1.21 -12.14 5.19
N THR A 298 -1.09 -12.66 3.97
CA THR A 298 0.15 -13.35 3.54
C THR A 298 1.27 -12.36 3.23
N SER A 299 0.93 -11.16 2.74
CA SER A 299 1.90 -10.17 2.25
C SER A 299 2.70 -9.48 3.36
N GLY A 300 2.04 -9.05 4.43
CA GLY A 300 2.58 -8.04 5.33
C GLY A 300 2.69 -6.66 4.67
N ASN A 301 3.17 -5.68 5.43
CA ASN A 301 3.47 -4.37 4.87
C ASN A 301 4.77 -4.42 4.07
N PHE A 302 4.78 -3.84 2.88
CA PHE A 302 5.92 -3.70 1.94
C PHE A 302 7.23 -4.33 2.44
N HIS A 303 7.70 -5.43 1.89
CA HIS A 303 9.00 -6.08 2.19
C HIS A 303 9.10 -7.01 3.43
N ALA A 304 8.09 -7.15 4.30
CA ALA A 304 8.19 -8.06 5.44
C ALA A 304 8.49 -9.52 5.03
N GLN A 305 8.09 -9.91 3.81
CA GLN A 305 8.44 -11.20 3.18
C GLN A 305 9.32 -11.04 1.92
N GLY A 306 10.10 -10.03 1.84
CA GLY A 306 10.83 -9.41 0.73
C GLY A 306 11.51 -10.27 -0.34
N ARG A 307 11.43 -11.60 -0.34
CA ARG A 307 12.13 -12.43 -1.34
C ARG A 307 11.32 -13.58 -1.93
N GLU A 308 10.43 -14.22 -1.18
CA GLU A 308 9.65 -15.35 -1.71
C GLU A 308 8.51 -14.85 -2.59
N ARG A 309 7.90 -13.72 -2.22
CA ARG A 309 6.84 -13.09 -3.01
C ARG A 309 7.34 -12.46 -4.31
N ASN A 310 8.60 -12.05 -4.37
CA ASN A 310 9.21 -11.59 -5.63
C ASN A 310 9.19 -12.68 -6.73
N ILE A 311 9.24 -13.95 -6.37
CA ILE A 311 9.18 -15.05 -7.36
C ILE A 311 7.74 -15.19 -7.90
N SER A 312 6.72 -15.18 -7.04
CA SER A 312 5.32 -15.25 -7.48
C SER A 312 4.87 -13.98 -8.22
N SER A 313 5.30 -12.80 -7.79
CA SER A 313 5.01 -11.52 -8.47
C SER A 313 5.66 -11.42 -9.85
N VAL A 314 6.84 -12.01 -10.00
CA VAL A 314 7.57 -12.16 -11.28
C VAL A 314 6.80 -13.01 -12.27
N MET A 315 6.03 -13.97 -11.76
CA MET A 315 5.27 -14.92 -12.58
C MET A 315 3.89 -14.40 -12.98
N ILE A 316 3.42 -13.28 -12.42
CA ILE A 316 2.11 -12.70 -12.75
C ILE A 316 2.24 -11.82 -13.99
N ASP A 317 1.56 -12.18 -15.06
CA ASP A 317 1.40 -11.34 -16.25
C ASP A 317 0.02 -10.71 -16.29
N ARG A 318 -0.03 -9.41 -16.54
CA ARG A 318 -1.29 -8.66 -16.69
C ARG A 318 -2.00 -8.89 -18.03
N ALA A 319 -1.35 -9.58 -18.96
CA ALA A 319 -1.87 -9.81 -20.31
C ALA A 319 -1.85 -11.29 -20.69
N GLY A 320 -3.01 -11.89 -20.71
CA GLY A 320 -3.54 -12.85 -21.67
C GLY A 320 -2.99 -14.27 -21.74
N GLU A 321 -3.84 -15.01 -22.14
CA GLU A 321 -4.02 -16.31 -22.79
C GLU A 321 -2.75 -17.12 -23.14
N ASN A 322 -2.82 -18.40 -22.78
CA ASN A 322 -2.14 -19.60 -23.29
C ASN A 322 -1.16 -20.33 -22.36
N GLY A 323 -1.48 -21.60 -22.11
CA GLY A 323 -0.65 -22.73 -21.70
C GLY A 323 0.36 -22.55 -20.55
N ALA A 324 0.21 -23.30 -19.44
CA ALA A 324 0.97 -23.14 -18.21
C ALA A 324 2.51 -23.14 -18.36
N ARG A 325 3.08 -23.92 -19.30
CA ARG A 325 4.55 -23.98 -19.50
C ARG A 325 5.09 -22.77 -20.27
N SER A 326 4.40 -22.34 -21.31
CA SER A 326 4.80 -21.15 -22.09
C SER A 326 4.63 -19.87 -21.27
N TRP A 327 3.67 -19.85 -20.34
CA TRP A 327 3.41 -18.77 -19.39
C TRP A 327 4.58 -18.55 -18.42
N VAL A 328 5.11 -19.61 -17.77
CA VAL A 328 6.25 -19.50 -16.85
C VAL A 328 7.50 -18.98 -17.56
N VAL A 329 7.82 -19.51 -18.73
CA VAL A 329 9.01 -19.11 -19.50
C VAL A 329 8.89 -17.65 -19.96
N ARG A 330 7.74 -17.24 -20.50
CA ARG A 330 7.49 -15.87 -20.97
C ARG A 330 7.62 -14.85 -19.85
N ASN A 331 7.01 -15.12 -18.71
CA ASN A 331 7.05 -14.24 -17.55
C ASN A 331 8.44 -14.17 -16.93
N TYR A 332 9.17 -15.29 -16.91
CA TYR A 332 10.57 -15.30 -16.50
C TYR A 332 11.44 -14.42 -17.42
N VAL A 333 11.29 -14.54 -18.74
CA VAL A 333 12.01 -13.68 -19.70
C VAL A 333 11.67 -12.21 -19.50
N ARG A 334 10.40 -11.86 -19.33
CA ARG A 334 9.98 -10.47 -19.03
C ARG A 334 10.57 -9.93 -17.72
N TYR A 335 10.60 -10.76 -16.68
CA TYR A 335 11.28 -10.41 -15.44
C TYR A 335 12.75 -10.13 -15.65
N VAL A 336 13.46 -11.01 -16.34
CA VAL A 336 14.88 -10.84 -16.67
C VAL A 336 15.08 -9.53 -17.44
N GLN A 337 14.27 -9.26 -18.46
CA GLN A 337 14.32 -8.01 -19.24
C GLN A 337 14.18 -6.77 -18.36
N ARG A 338 13.17 -6.75 -17.48
CA ARG A 338 12.96 -5.62 -16.54
C ARG A 338 14.15 -5.45 -15.62
N ARG A 339 14.60 -6.54 -14.98
CA ARG A 339 15.71 -6.52 -14.04
C ARG A 339 17.04 -6.10 -14.67
N VAL A 340 17.30 -6.54 -15.88
CA VAL A 340 18.50 -6.15 -16.63
C VAL A 340 18.45 -4.66 -16.96
N ARG A 341 17.33 -4.14 -17.45
CA ARG A 341 17.18 -2.71 -17.74
C ARG A 341 17.36 -1.82 -16.50
N GLN A 342 16.88 -2.27 -15.35
CA GLN A 342 16.97 -1.51 -14.09
C GLN A 342 18.37 -1.53 -13.46
N ASN A 343 19.07 -2.68 -13.49
CA ASN A 343 20.29 -2.86 -12.70
C ASN A 343 21.59 -2.93 -13.53
N TYR A 344 21.48 -3.09 -14.85
CA TYR A 344 22.65 -3.29 -15.72
C TYR A 344 22.59 -2.32 -16.91
N ARG A 345 22.91 -1.05 -16.64
CA ARG A 345 22.86 0.03 -17.65
C ARG A 345 23.64 -0.26 -18.95
N TRP A 346 24.70 -1.06 -18.87
CA TRP A 346 25.53 -1.47 -19.99
C TRP A 346 24.89 -2.58 -20.85
N ALA A 347 23.95 -3.38 -20.30
CA ALA A 347 23.32 -4.53 -20.96
C ALA A 347 21.93 -4.17 -21.57
N LYS A 348 21.79 -2.99 -22.19
CA LYS A 348 20.50 -2.52 -22.76
C LYS A 348 20.03 -3.32 -23.99
N SER A 349 20.95 -3.98 -24.72
CA SER A 349 20.61 -4.78 -25.88
C SER A 349 19.84 -6.06 -25.51
N ARG A 350 18.84 -6.43 -26.32
CA ARG A 350 18.09 -7.69 -26.17
C ARG A 350 18.97 -8.94 -26.30
N LEU A 351 20.13 -8.85 -26.88
CA LEU A 351 21.10 -9.95 -27.04
C LEU A 351 21.62 -10.49 -25.70
N TRP A 352 21.61 -9.67 -24.63
CA TRP A 352 22.04 -10.08 -23.30
C TRP A 352 21.00 -10.91 -22.55
N ILE A 353 19.72 -10.91 -22.98
CA ILE A 353 18.62 -11.56 -22.25
C ILE A 353 18.85 -13.07 -22.07
N PRO A 354 19.24 -13.87 -23.10
CA PRO A 354 19.49 -15.29 -22.89
C PRO A 354 20.56 -15.57 -21.83
N LEU A 355 21.64 -14.76 -21.83
CA LEU A 355 22.72 -14.88 -20.84
C LEU A 355 22.22 -14.63 -19.41
N PHE A 356 21.45 -13.59 -19.21
CA PHE A 356 20.87 -13.31 -17.90
C PHE A 356 19.78 -14.30 -17.49
N CYS A 357 19.07 -14.90 -18.44
CA CYS A 357 18.14 -15.99 -18.16
C CYS A 357 18.85 -17.23 -17.60
N ALA A 358 20.07 -17.52 -18.00
CA ALA A 358 20.89 -18.56 -17.41
C ALA A 358 21.59 -18.11 -16.11
N TYR A 359 22.09 -16.89 -16.07
CA TYR A 359 22.84 -16.34 -14.94
C TYR A 359 22.03 -16.26 -13.64
N PHE A 360 20.79 -15.76 -13.67
CA PHE A 360 20.03 -15.57 -12.43
C PHE A 360 19.65 -16.88 -11.71
N PRO A 361 19.25 -17.98 -12.37
CA PRO A 361 19.06 -19.27 -11.72
C PRO A 361 20.35 -19.83 -11.12
N LEU A 362 21.48 -19.73 -11.83
CA LEU A 362 22.79 -20.16 -11.33
C LEU A 362 23.21 -19.35 -10.08
N GLN A 363 23.06 -18.04 -10.13
CA GLN A 363 23.31 -17.17 -8.98
C GLN A 363 22.41 -17.52 -7.79
N TRP A 364 21.14 -17.84 -8.05
CA TRP A 364 20.21 -18.28 -7.01
C TRP A 364 20.63 -19.62 -6.40
N ALA A 365 20.93 -20.63 -7.23
CA ALA A 365 21.38 -21.95 -6.80
C ALA A 365 22.65 -21.83 -5.93
N PHE A 366 23.62 -21.04 -6.35
CA PHE A 366 24.85 -20.80 -5.59
C PHE A 366 24.58 -20.14 -4.21
N ARG A 367 23.63 -19.23 -4.13
CA ARG A 367 23.21 -18.60 -2.85
C ARG A 367 22.46 -19.57 -1.94
N VAL A 368 21.70 -20.52 -2.51
CA VAL A 368 21.04 -21.59 -1.74
C VAL A 368 22.07 -22.57 -1.18
N LEU A 369 23.03 -22.98 -1.99
CA LEU A 369 24.13 -23.87 -1.57
C LEU A 369 24.98 -23.26 -0.44
N ARG A 370 25.17 -21.95 -0.44
CA ARG A 370 25.88 -21.22 0.62
C ARG A 370 25.00 -20.89 1.85
N GLY A 371 23.82 -21.45 1.98
CA GLY A 371 22.90 -21.19 3.12
C GLY A 371 22.35 -19.77 3.18
N LYS A 372 22.65 -18.91 2.19
CA LYS A 372 22.16 -17.51 2.15
C LYS A 372 20.72 -17.38 1.64
N ARG A 373 20.06 -18.48 1.25
CA ARG A 373 18.64 -18.54 0.82
C ARG A 373 18.02 -19.88 1.16
N LYS A 374 16.73 -19.84 1.53
CA LYS A 374 15.90 -21.05 1.73
C LYS A 374 15.58 -21.72 0.38
N ARG A 375 15.46 -23.05 0.39
CA ARG A 375 14.95 -23.81 -0.76
C ARG A 375 13.46 -23.53 -0.94
N VAL A 376 13.05 -23.14 -2.14
CA VAL A 376 11.64 -22.92 -2.51
C VAL A 376 11.18 -24.10 -3.36
N LYS A 377 10.04 -24.71 -3.03
CA LYS A 377 9.39 -25.72 -3.86
C LYS A 377 8.74 -24.99 -5.06
N ILE A 378 9.34 -25.08 -6.23
CA ILE A 378 8.91 -24.38 -7.46
C ILE A 378 7.45 -24.71 -7.79
N SER A 379 7.01 -25.95 -7.61
CA SER A 379 5.62 -26.35 -7.85
C SER A 379 4.61 -25.59 -6.97
N GLN A 380 4.95 -25.40 -5.69
CA GLN A 380 4.12 -24.64 -4.76
C GLN A 380 4.08 -23.15 -5.14
N ALA A 381 5.24 -22.56 -5.46
CA ALA A 381 5.32 -21.16 -5.89
C ALA A 381 4.55 -20.90 -7.19
N VAL A 382 4.55 -21.84 -8.14
CA VAL A 382 3.76 -21.75 -9.37
C VAL A 382 2.25 -21.83 -9.08
N HIS A 383 1.83 -22.75 -8.20
CA HIS A 383 0.42 -22.89 -7.83
C HIS A 383 -0.10 -21.62 -7.11
N GLU A 384 0.67 -21.09 -6.18
CA GLU A 384 0.35 -19.83 -5.48
C GLU A 384 0.28 -18.65 -6.46
N ALA A 385 1.22 -18.55 -7.41
CA ALA A 385 1.23 -17.52 -8.44
C ALA A 385 -0.01 -17.59 -9.34
N GLN A 386 -0.42 -18.79 -9.76
CA GLN A 386 -1.62 -18.99 -10.58
C GLN A 386 -2.91 -18.66 -9.82
N ALA A 387 -3.01 -19.03 -8.54
CA ALA A 387 -4.15 -18.69 -7.71
C ALA A 387 -4.27 -17.17 -7.55
N ARG A 388 -3.15 -16.49 -7.31
CA ARG A 388 -3.07 -15.04 -7.19
C ARG A 388 -3.39 -14.32 -8.50
N GLU A 389 -2.91 -14.84 -9.63
CA GLU A 389 -3.24 -14.30 -10.95
C GLU A 389 -4.74 -14.36 -11.24
N ARG A 390 -5.40 -15.51 -10.94
CA ARG A 390 -6.86 -15.64 -11.07
C ARG A 390 -7.60 -14.62 -10.22
N MET A 391 -7.19 -14.42 -8.97
CA MET A 391 -7.74 -13.40 -8.07
C MET A 391 -7.59 -12.00 -8.67
N LEU A 392 -6.39 -11.62 -9.14
CA LEU A 392 -6.14 -10.30 -9.73
C LEU A 392 -6.96 -10.06 -11.01
N ARG A 393 -7.14 -11.08 -11.86
CA ARG A 393 -8.01 -10.99 -13.04
C ARG A 393 -9.48 -10.76 -12.65
N SER A 394 -9.95 -11.41 -11.57
CA SER A 394 -11.32 -11.25 -11.07
C SER A 394 -11.60 -9.84 -10.52
N LEU A 395 -10.57 -9.06 -10.20
CA LEU A 395 -10.70 -7.66 -9.78
C LEU A 395 -10.98 -6.70 -10.94
N LYS A 396 -10.92 -7.16 -12.19
CA LYS A 396 -11.23 -6.39 -13.42
C LYS A 396 -10.56 -5.00 -13.48
N LEU A 397 -9.32 -4.90 -12.99
CA LEU A 397 -8.58 -3.65 -12.92
C LEU A 397 -8.33 -3.06 -14.31
N TYR A 398 -8.79 -1.83 -14.52
CA TYR A 398 -8.65 -1.08 -15.78
C TYR A 398 -9.22 -1.78 -17.04
N GLN A 399 -10.24 -2.61 -16.84
CA GLN A 399 -10.98 -3.32 -17.90
C GLN A 399 -12.28 -2.64 -18.23
#